data_6d09fafee4db4dca6c7f310c8cbad4dd
#
_entry.id   6d09fafee4db4dca6c7f310c8cbad4dd
#
_cell.length_a   1.000
_cell.length_b   1.000
_cell.length_c   1.000
_cell.angle_alpha   90.00
_cell.angle_beta   90.00
_cell.angle_gamma   90.00
#
_symmetry.space_group_name_H-M   'P 1'
#
loop_
_entity.id
_entity.type
_entity.pdbx_description
1 polymer ?
#
loop_
_entity_poly.entity_id
_entity_poly.type
_entity_poly.pdbx_seq_one_letter_code
_entity_poly.pdbx_strand_id
1 'polypeptide(L)'
;MLRDLNKNQVPLRISWAHGQFISKILAVDPEKLIVDYGSQEYENSAVLRAGQVAIIAETQGAKVEFTLPQLVTGEYQRLPAFITPLPSSLWFVQRREYFRIGAPLYPPYYGVTTLPDTRTLRFRLFDLSLGGMGALLESAIPDGLIEGARFSQVELNMGQWGIFHVDAQLIAISERKVIDGKNETITTPRLSFRFLNVSPAVERELQRIIFSLEREARERANKVRE
;
A
#
# COMPACT_ATOMS: atom_id res chain seq x y z
N MET A 1 7.87 -12.33 -14.31
CA MET A 1 6.83 -11.81 -13.39
C MET A 1 6.57 -12.73 -12.20
N LEU A 2 5.99 -13.95 -12.34
CA LEU A 2 5.77 -14.84 -11.17
C LEU A 2 7.06 -15.18 -10.43
N ARG A 3 8.15 -15.45 -11.15
CA ARG A 3 9.48 -15.67 -10.55
C ARG A 3 10.00 -14.45 -9.80
N ASP A 4 9.68 -13.24 -10.25
CA ASP A 4 10.08 -12.01 -9.56
C ASP A 4 9.26 -11.82 -8.28
N LEU A 5 7.95 -12.12 -8.30
CA LEU A 5 7.12 -12.14 -7.09
C LEU A 5 7.68 -13.13 -6.06
N ASN A 6 8.07 -14.33 -6.51
CA ASN A 6 8.69 -15.34 -5.64
C ASN A 6 10.04 -14.86 -5.08
N LYS A 7 10.97 -14.43 -5.94
CA LYS A 7 12.30 -13.95 -5.54
C LYS A 7 12.24 -12.83 -4.51
N ASN A 8 11.29 -11.92 -4.68
CA ASN A 8 11.10 -10.77 -3.79
C ASN A 8 10.16 -11.06 -2.61
N GLN A 9 9.69 -12.30 -2.45
CA GLN A 9 8.78 -12.75 -1.40
C GLN A 9 7.56 -11.82 -1.27
N VAL A 10 6.99 -11.41 -2.42
CA VAL A 10 5.86 -10.48 -2.46
C VAL A 10 4.62 -11.15 -1.90
N PRO A 11 3.93 -10.54 -0.92
CA PRO A 11 2.69 -11.07 -0.40
C PRO A 11 1.62 -11.14 -1.49
N LEU A 12 0.91 -12.27 -1.51
CA LEU A 12 -0.24 -12.51 -2.37
C LEU A 12 -1.52 -12.46 -1.55
N ARG A 13 -2.47 -11.66 -1.96
CA ARG A 13 -3.84 -11.79 -1.47
C ARG A 13 -4.57 -12.80 -2.35
N ILE A 14 -4.96 -13.92 -1.77
CA ILE A 14 -5.77 -14.96 -2.38
C ILE A 14 -7.20 -14.73 -1.95
N SER A 15 -8.11 -14.61 -2.91
CA SER A 15 -9.54 -14.34 -2.62
C SER A 15 -10.46 -15.24 -3.45
N TRP A 16 -11.56 -15.63 -2.86
CA TRP A 16 -12.66 -16.40 -3.47
C TRP A 16 -14.01 -15.85 -2.97
N ALA A 17 -15.11 -16.42 -3.40
CA ALA A 17 -16.46 -15.88 -3.14
C ALA A 17 -16.76 -15.58 -1.66
N HIS A 18 -16.18 -16.33 -0.73
CA HIS A 18 -16.55 -16.30 0.69
C HIS A 18 -15.38 -16.00 1.63
N GLY A 19 -14.21 -15.61 1.11
CA GLY A 19 -13.07 -15.31 1.96
C GLY A 19 -11.82 -14.85 1.21
N GLN A 20 -10.84 -14.51 2.01
CA GLN A 20 -9.51 -14.16 1.52
C GLN A 20 -8.47 -14.39 2.61
N PHE A 21 -7.23 -14.65 2.22
CA PHE A 21 -6.07 -14.65 3.11
C PHE A 21 -4.82 -14.15 2.39
N ILE A 22 -3.77 -13.91 3.16
CA ILE A 22 -2.46 -13.54 2.63
C ILE A 22 -1.57 -14.77 2.60
N SER A 23 -0.87 -14.94 1.49
CA SER A 23 0.07 -16.01 1.23
C SER A 23 1.28 -15.49 0.43
N LYS A 24 2.10 -16.39 -0.09
CA LYS A 24 3.23 -16.10 -0.97
C LYS A 24 3.50 -17.24 -1.94
N ILE A 25 4.25 -16.95 -3.01
CA ILE A 25 4.77 -17.99 -3.90
C ILE A 25 5.96 -18.66 -3.22
N LEU A 26 5.96 -19.98 -3.16
CA LEU A 26 7.08 -20.79 -2.69
C LEU A 26 8.00 -21.22 -3.82
N ALA A 27 7.39 -21.60 -4.97
CA ALA A 27 8.15 -21.97 -6.17
C ALA A 27 7.34 -21.74 -7.46
N VAL A 28 8.05 -21.56 -8.56
CA VAL A 28 7.50 -21.43 -9.92
C VAL A 28 8.22 -22.41 -10.83
N ASP A 29 7.61 -23.55 -11.05
CA ASP A 29 8.07 -24.57 -11.99
C ASP A 29 7.55 -24.29 -13.42
N PRO A 30 8.02 -24.99 -14.46
CA PRO A 30 7.55 -24.78 -15.83
C PRO A 30 6.04 -24.99 -16.02
N GLU A 31 5.42 -25.87 -15.26
CA GLU A 31 4.01 -26.28 -15.43
C GLU A 31 3.14 -25.95 -14.22
N LYS A 32 3.73 -25.64 -13.06
CA LYS A 32 2.99 -25.47 -11.82
C LYS A 32 3.50 -24.30 -10.98
N LEU A 33 2.58 -23.74 -10.23
CA LEU A 33 2.82 -22.75 -9.20
C LEU A 33 2.62 -23.39 -7.84
N ILE A 34 3.56 -23.17 -6.92
CA ILE A 34 3.48 -23.65 -5.54
C ILE A 34 3.32 -22.42 -4.64
N VAL A 35 2.25 -22.43 -3.85
CA VAL A 35 1.82 -21.30 -3.02
C VAL A 35 1.70 -21.76 -1.58
N ASP A 36 2.12 -20.93 -0.65
CA ASP A 36 2.09 -21.21 0.78
C ASP A 36 0.66 -21.31 1.31
N TYR A 37 0.47 -22.03 2.40
CA TYR A 37 -0.79 -22.05 3.12
C TYR A 37 -1.04 -20.70 3.81
N GLY A 38 -2.31 -20.34 3.99
CA GLY A 38 -2.70 -19.26 4.89
C GLY A 38 -2.49 -19.65 6.36
N SER A 39 -2.55 -18.66 7.24
CA SER A 39 -2.34 -18.87 8.69
C SER A 39 -3.48 -19.62 9.38
N GLN A 40 -4.65 -19.71 8.75
CA GLN A 40 -5.84 -20.32 9.34
C GLN A 40 -6.25 -21.58 8.56
N GLU A 41 -6.36 -22.72 9.26
CA GLU A 41 -6.70 -24.00 8.65
C GLU A 41 -8.08 -24.01 7.99
N TYR A 42 -9.06 -23.31 8.59
CA TYR A 42 -10.39 -23.21 8.00
C TYR A 42 -10.42 -22.48 6.65
N GLU A 43 -9.56 -21.46 6.47
CA GLU A 43 -9.41 -20.73 5.21
C GLU A 43 -8.72 -21.62 4.16
N ASN A 44 -7.67 -22.35 4.56
CA ASN A 44 -6.98 -23.30 3.71
C ASN A 44 -7.94 -24.41 3.20
N SER A 45 -8.79 -24.92 4.09
CA SER A 45 -9.80 -25.91 3.72
C SER A 45 -10.92 -25.32 2.84
N ALA A 46 -11.27 -24.05 3.04
CA ALA A 46 -12.31 -23.38 2.26
C ALA A 46 -11.84 -23.06 0.83
N VAL A 47 -10.61 -22.59 0.65
CA VAL A 47 -10.06 -22.26 -0.67
C VAL A 47 -9.86 -23.49 -1.56
N LEU A 48 -9.57 -24.67 -1.00
CA LEU A 48 -9.48 -25.92 -1.75
C LEU A 48 -10.80 -26.33 -2.39
N ARG A 49 -11.94 -25.90 -1.84
CA ARG A 49 -13.28 -26.12 -2.37
C ARG A 49 -13.72 -25.04 -3.35
N ALA A 50 -12.96 -23.95 -3.47
CA ALA A 50 -13.24 -22.92 -4.44
C ALA A 50 -12.85 -23.41 -5.85
N GLY A 51 -13.74 -23.21 -6.82
CA GLY A 51 -13.46 -23.61 -8.20
C GLY A 51 -12.45 -22.71 -8.91
N GLN A 52 -12.36 -21.47 -8.46
CA GLN A 52 -11.45 -20.47 -9.01
C GLN A 52 -11.09 -19.45 -7.92
N VAL A 53 -9.85 -19.00 -7.92
CA VAL A 53 -9.36 -18.00 -6.97
C VAL A 53 -8.71 -16.83 -7.70
N ALA A 54 -8.99 -15.63 -7.21
CA ALA A 54 -8.34 -14.42 -7.68
C ALA A 54 -7.11 -14.10 -6.83
N ILE A 55 -6.01 -13.79 -7.48
CA ILE A 55 -4.74 -13.43 -6.84
C ILE A 55 -4.43 -11.97 -7.13
N ILE A 56 -4.07 -11.25 -6.09
CA ILE A 56 -3.58 -9.88 -6.19
C ILE A 56 -2.25 -9.78 -5.45
N ALA A 57 -1.24 -9.27 -6.15
CA ALA A 57 0.04 -8.90 -5.58
C ALA A 57 0.31 -7.42 -5.86
N GLU A 58 0.82 -6.71 -4.87
CA GLU A 58 1.27 -5.33 -5.04
C GLU A 58 2.78 -5.26 -4.90
N THR A 59 3.46 -4.75 -5.91
CA THR A 59 4.91 -4.61 -5.95
C THR A 59 5.29 -3.22 -6.44
N GLN A 60 6.14 -2.52 -5.69
CA GLN A 60 6.74 -1.22 -6.05
C GLN A 60 5.80 -0.24 -6.80
N GLY A 61 4.52 -0.23 -6.43
CA GLY A 61 3.53 0.65 -7.05
C GLY A 61 2.73 0.04 -8.20
N ALA A 62 3.10 -1.16 -8.68
CA ALA A 62 2.32 -1.92 -9.64
C ALA A 62 1.43 -2.95 -8.95
N LYS A 63 0.31 -3.26 -9.58
CA LYS A 63 -0.61 -4.32 -9.20
C LYS A 63 -0.49 -5.45 -10.21
N VAL A 64 -0.27 -6.66 -9.73
CA VAL A 64 -0.32 -7.89 -10.53
C VAL A 64 -1.59 -8.62 -10.14
N GLU A 65 -2.43 -8.91 -11.13
CA GLU A 65 -3.67 -9.66 -10.95
C GLU A 65 -3.69 -10.86 -11.86
N PHE A 66 -4.11 -12.00 -11.36
CA PHE A 66 -4.35 -13.20 -12.14
C PHE A 66 -5.33 -14.11 -11.43
N THR A 67 -5.87 -15.04 -12.17
CA THR A 67 -6.78 -16.04 -11.67
C THR A 67 -6.12 -17.41 -11.76
N LEU A 68 -6.27 -18.19 -10.72
CA LEU A 68 -5.85 -19.57 -10.68
C LEU A 68 -7.09 -20.46 -10.75
N PRO A 69 -6.98 -21.60 -11.45
CA PRO A 69 -7.96 -22.66 -11.33
C PRO A 69 -7.92 -23.25 -9.92
N GLN A 70 -8.61 -24.33 -9.72
CA GLN A 70 -8.65 -25.01 -8.43
C GLN A 70 -7.24 -25.25 -7.84
N LEU A 71 -7.07 -24.88 -6.58
CA LEU A 71 -5.90 -25.24 -5.79
C LEU A 71 -6.03 -26.70 -5.31
N VAL A 72 -4.92 -27.42 -5.29
CA VAL A 72 -4.86 -28.76 -4.71
C VAL A 72 -3.82 -28.84 -3.60
N THR A 73 -4.02 -29.70 -2.64
CA THR A 73 -3.08 -29.97 -1.56
C THR A 73 -1.83 -30.64 -2.11
N GLY A 74 -0.66 -30.23 -1.64
CA GLY A 74 0.62 -30.82 -1.93
C GLY A 74 1.64 -30.49 -0.87
N GLU A 75 2.90 -30.72 -1.18
CA GLU A 75 4.02 -30.45 -0.28
C GLU A 75 5.13 -29.66 -0.99
N TYR A 76 5.77 -28.77 -0.26
CA TYR A 76 6.99 -28.11 -0.64
C TYR A 76 7.98 -28.15 0.51
N GLN A 77 9.16 -28.74 0.29
CA GLN A 77 10.19 -28.93 1.33
C GLN A 77 9.66 -29.63 2.61
N ARG A 78 8.78 -30.61 2.44
CA ARG A 78 8.12 -31.39 3.52
C ARG A 78 7.09 -30.60 4.34
N LEU A 79 6.67 -29.44 3.87
CA LEU A 79 5.61 -28.64 4.47
C LEU A 79 4.39 -28.61 3.56
N PRO A 80 3.17 -28.54 4.12
CA PRO A 80 1.95 -28.41 3.32
C PRO A 80 2.00 -27.16 2.44
N ALA A 81 1.58 -27.30 1.20
CA ALA A 81 1.51 -26.21 0.23
C ALA A 81 0.34 -26.41 -0.74
N PHE A 82 -0.12 -25.34 -1.36
CA PHE A 82 -1.03 -25.42 -2.49
C PHE A 82 -0.24 -25.58 -3.79
N ILE A 83 -0.74 -26.48 -4.64
CA ILE A 83 -0.22 -26.68 -5.99
C ILE A 83 -1.33 -26.33 -6.97
N THR A 84 -0.97 -25.65 -8.05
CA THR A 84 -1.90 -25.24 -9.11
C THR A 84 -1.15 -25.13 -10.44
N PRO A 85 -1.79 -25.31 -11.58
CA PRO A 85 -1.21 -24.94 -12.88
C PRO A 85 -0.85 -23.46 -12.91
N LEU A 86 0.07 -23.08 -13.80
CA LEU A 86 0.37 -21.68 -14.03
C LEU A 86 -0.89 -20.94 -14.55
N PRO A 87 -1.09 -19.67 -14.19
CA PRO A 87 -2.17 -18.87 -14.76
C PRO A 87 -1.98 -18.73 -16.28
N SER A 88 -3.05 -18.83 -17.02
CA SER A 88 -3.04 -18.65 -18.49
C SER A 88 -2.73 -17.21 -18.90
N SER A 89 -3.04 -16.26 -18.03
CA SER A 89 -2.78 -14.83 -18.22
C SER A 89 -2.59 -14.14 -16.88
N LEU A 90 -1.89 -13.02 -16.91
CA LEU A 90 -1.79 -12.12 -15.78
C LEU A 90 -1.87 -10.68 -16.26
N TRP A 91 -2.48 -9.84 -15.41
CA TRP A 91 -2.58 -8.41 -15.64
C TRP A 91 -1.55 -7.71 -14.78
N PHE A 92 -0.71 -6.92 -15.45
CA PHE A 92 0.26 -6.05 -14.79
C PHE A 92 -0.18 -4.60 -15.00
N VAL A 93 -0.57 -3.94 -13.92
CA VAL A 93 -1.10 -2.57 -13.98
C VAL A 93 -0.21 -1.65 -13.17
N GLN A 94 0.59 -0.85 -13.85
CA GLN A 94 1.31 0.25 -13.23
C GLN A 94 0.36 1.44 -13.11
N ARG A 95 -0.26 1.63 -11.93
CA ARG A 95 -1.22 2.71 -11.66
C ARG A 95 -0.58 3.99 -11.15
N ARG A 96 0.68 3.89 -10.67
CA ARG A 96 1.39 5.02 -10.06
C ARG A 96 2.40 5.57 -11.03
N GLU A 97 2.26 6.84 -11.34
CA GLU A 97 3.23 7.58 -12.13
C GLU A 97 4.49 7.90 -11.33
N TYR A 98 4.33 8.15 -10.03
CA TYR A 98 5.42 8.52 -9.14
C TYR A 98 5.64 7.47 -8.05
N PHE A 99 6.91 7.26 -7.71
CA PHE A 99 7.31 6.49 -6.55
C PHE A 99 6.78 7.14 -5.27
N ARG A 100 6.38 6.32 -4.30
CA ARG A 100 5.90 6.76 -2.99
C ARG A 100 6.79 6.24 -1.89
N ILE A 101 7.11 7.11 -0.95
CA ILE A 101 7.85 6.77 0.27
C ILE A 101 6.98 7.01 1.50
N GLY A 102 7.08 6.16 2.50
CA GLY A 102 6.43 6.40 3.78
C GLY A 102 7.01 7.63 4.47
N ALA A 103 6.15 8.49 4.98
CA ALA A 103 6.60 9.59 5.83
C ALA A 103 7.15 9.05 7.16
N PRO A 104 8.09 9.75 7.81
CA PRO A 104 8.67 9.29 9.06
C PRO A 104 7.60 9.20 10.16
N LEU A 105 7.74 8.18 11.01
CA LEU A 105 6.88 8.03 12.19
C LEU A 105 7.27 9.03 13.27
N TYR A 106 8.57 9.36 13.37
CA TYR A 106 9.10 10.29 14.35
C TYR A 106 10.36 11.00 13.79
N PRO A 107 10.43 12.35 13.87
CA PRO A 107 9.28 13.23 14.06
C PRO A 107 8.30 13.13 12.89
N PRO A 108 6.98 13.15 13.15
CA PRO A 108 5.99 13.06 12.09
C PRO A 108 5.91 14.36 11.28
N TYR A 109 5.57 14.22 10.00
CA TYR A 109 5.25 15.36 9.14
C TYR A 109 3.76 15.66 9.21
N TYR A 110 3.41 16.94 9.17
CA TYR A 110 2.03 17.41 9.25
C TYR A 110 1.66 18.28 8.06
N GLY A 111 0.40 18.21 7.70
CA GLY A 111 -0.21 19.16 6.79
C GLY A 111 -1.35 19.92 7.47
N VAL A 112 -1.54 21.15 7.03
CA VAL A 112 -2.62 22.04 7.50
C VAL A 112 -3.27 22.71 6.29
N THR A 113 -4.59 22.73 6.28
CA THR A 113 -5.35 23.47 5.26
C THR A 113 -6.64 24.02 5.86
N THR A 114 -7.27 24.96 5.15
CA THR A 114 -8.54 25.54 5.55
C THR A 114 -9.67 24.94 4.73
N LEU A 115 -10.70 24.47 5.42
CA LEU A 115 -11.93 23.96 4.82
C LEU A 115 -12.79 25.14 4.28
N PRO A 116 -13.77 24.88 3.38
CA PRO A 116 -14.67 25.92 2.87
C PRO A 116 -15.44 26.68 3.95
N ASP A 117 -15.70 26.03 5.08
CA ASP A 117 -16.38 26.61 6.25
C ASP A 117 -15.42 27.33 7.22
N THR A 118 -14.20 27.62 6.79
CA THR A 118 -13.14 28.30 7.53
C THR A 118 -12.48 27.48 8.66
N ARG A 119 -12.95 26.27 8.94
CA ARG A 119 -12.28 25.38 9.90
C ARG A 119 -10.91 24.95 9.40
N THR A 120 -9.99 24.76 10.32
CA THR A 120 -8.66 24.21 10.02
C THR A 120 -8.72 22.69 10.01
N LEU A 121 -8.24 22.09 8.92
CA LEU A 121 -8.01 20.66 8.81
C LEU A 121 -6.51 20.39 9.00
N ARG A 122 -6.16 19.70 10.08
CA ARG A 122 -4.81 19.20 10.33
C ARG A 122 -4.77 17.69 10.11
N PHE A 123 -3.70 17.23 9.48
CA PHE A 123 -3.50 15.81 9.20
C PHE A 123 -2.01 15.46 9.28
N ARG A 124 -1.72 14.19 9.59
CA ARG A 124 -0.37 13.65 9.58
C ARG A 124 -0.08 13.02 8.20
N LEU A 125 1.08 13.32 7.62
CA LEU A 125 1.51 12.67 6.39
C LEU A 125 1.79 11.18 6.66
N PHE A 126 1.28 10.33 5.78
CA PHE A 126 1.48 8.89 5.81
C PHE A 126 2.47 8.43 4.74
N ASP A 127 2.29 8.92 3.52
CA ASP A 127 3.20 8.70 2.39
C ASP A 127 3.32 9.97 1.54
N LEU A 128 4.41 10.05 0.78
CA LEU A 128 4.75 11.19 -0.06
C LEU A 128 5.26 10.71 -1.41
N SER A 129 4.92 11.45 -2.47
CA SER A 129 5.45 11.30 -3.83
C SER A 129 5.54 12.68 -4.50
N LEU A 130 6.16 12.77 -5.68
CA LEU A 130 6.16 14.02 -6.46
C LEU A 130 4.76 14.44 -6.90
N GLY A 131 3.85 13.49 -7.09
CA GLY A 131 2.48 13.78 -7.55
C GLY A 131 1.45 13.97 -6.43
N GLY A 132 1.82 13.77 -5.15
CA GLY A 132 0.84 13.89 -4.07
C GLY A 132 1.27 13.23 -2.76
N MET A 133 0.32 13.16 -1.85
CA MET A 133 0.53 12.62 -0.51
C MET A 133 -0.66 11.79 -0.02
N GLY A 134 -0.38 10.83 0.84
CA GLY A 134 -1.36 10.20 1.72
C GLY A 134 -1.30 10.82 3.10
N ALA A 135 -2.45 11.03 3.70
CA ALA A 135 -2.60 11.65 5.01
C ALA A 135 -3.50 10.82 5.93
N LEU A 136 -3.25 10.89 7.22
CA LEU A 136 -4.08 10.28 8.26
C LEU A 136 -4.67 11.38 9.12
N LEU A 137 -5.96 11.28 9.40
CA LEU A 137 -6.63 12.16 10.36
C LEU A 137 -6.54 11.54 11.75
N GLU A 138 -6.23 12.38 12.74
CA GLU A 138 -6.27 12.02 14.16
C GLU A 138 -7.68 12.20 14.76
N SER A 139 -8.61 12.73 13.95
CA SER A 139 -10.01 12.97 14.30
C SER A 139 -10.95 12.35 13.25
N ALA A 140 -12.25 12.43 13.49
CA ALA A 140 -13.24 12.06 12.50
C ALA A 140 -13.11 12.91 11.22
N ILE A 141 -13.62 12.38 10.12
CA ILE A 141 -13.69 13.11 8.84
C ILE A 141 -14.64 14.30 9.05
N PRO A 142 -14.21 15.54 8.74
CA PRO A 142 -15.09 16.71 8.86
C PRO A 142 -16.30 16.62 7.91
N ASP A 143 -17.45 17.06 8.40
CA ASP A 143 -18.61 17.22 7.55
C ASP A 143 -18.32 18.16 6.39
N GLY A 144 -18.81 17.83 5.20
CA GLY A 144 -18.60 18.60 3.99
C GLY A 144 -17.26 18.38 3.29
N LEU A 145 -16.37 17.55 3.83
CA LEU A 145 -15.17 17.12 3.12
C LEU A 145 -15.55 16.08 2.07
N ILE A 146 -15.41 16.42 0.79
CA ILE A 146 -15.77 15.56 -0.33
C ILE A 146 -14.61 15.31 -1.27
N GLU A 147 -14.58 14.15 -1.90
CA GLU A 147 -13.64 13.85 -2.97
C GLU A 147 -13.79 14.85 -4.12
N GLY A 148 -12.67 15.26 -4.71
CA GLY A 148 -12.61 16.32 -5.72
C GLY A 148 -12.37 17.70 -5.15
N ALA A 149 -12.54 17.94 -3.85
CA ALA A 149 -12.28 19.23 -3.21
C ALA A 149 -10.85 19.71 -3.48
N ARG A 150 -10.69 20.99 -3.77
CA ARG A 150 -9.39 21.64 -4.02
C ARG A 150 -9.04 22.56 -2.86
N PHE A 151 -7.78 22.51 -2.47
CA PHE A 151 -7.22 23.31 -1.40
C PHE A 151 -6.03 24.08 -1.94
N SER A 152 -6.06 25.39 -1.76
CA SER A 152 -4.94 26.26 -2.10
C SER A 152 -4.03 26.42 -0.88
N GLN A 153 -2.73 26.54 -1.14
CA GLN A 153 -1.73 26.84 -0.12
C GLN A 153 -1.78 25.89 1.10
N VAL A 154 -1.94 24.60 0.83
CA VAL A 154 -1.82 23.59 1.88
C VAL A 154 -0.40 23.67 2.46
N GLU A 155 -0.31 23.98 3.75
CA GLU A 155 0.96 24.03 4.46
C GLU A 155 1.42 22.61 4.82
N LEU A 156 2.64 22.25 4.44
CA LEU A 156 3.28 20.99 4.74
C LEU A 156 4.51 21.24 5.61
N ASN A 157 4.43 20.92 6.89
CA ASN A 157 5.56 20.96 7.80
C ASN A 157 6.31 19.62 7.75
N MET A 158 7.49 19.65 7.16
CA MET A 158 8.35 18.47 6.97
C MET A 158 9.58 18.47 7.90
N GLY A 159 9.41 19.01 9.11
CA GLY A 159 10.44 19.01 10.14
C GLY A 159 11.72 19.73 9.70
N GLN A 160 12.86 19.04 9.70
CA GLN A 160 14.16 19.61 9.30
C GLN A 160 14.21 20.18 7.88
N TRP A 161 13.29 19.80 7.01
CA TRP A 161 13.21 20.27 5.62
C TRP A 161 12.44 21.59 5.48
N GLY A 162 11.81 22.05 6.59
CA GLY A 162 11.05 23.30 6.61
C GLY A 162 9.57 23.13 6.25
N ILE A 163 8.98 24.26 5.87
CA ILE A 163 7.56 24.38 5.55
C ILE A 163 7.42 24.64 4.06
N PHE A 164 6.52 23.87 3.42
CA PHE A 164 6.20 23.99 2.00
C PHE A 164 4.72 24.33 1.83
N HIS A 165 4.40 25.08 0.80
CA HIS A 165 3.02 25.38 0.44
C HIS A 165 2.74 24.80 -0.94
N VAL A 166 1.68 24.03 -1.06
CA VAL A 166 1.27 23.39 -2.30
C VAL A 166 -0.25 23.48 -2.46
N ASP A 167 -0.69 23.60 -3.69
CA ASP A 167 -2.10 23.40 -4.00
C ASP A 167 -2.36 21.89 -4.14
N ALA A 168 -3.49 21.44 -3.62
CA ALA A 168 -3.80 20.02 -3.63
C ALA A 168 -5.29 19.74 -3.89
N GLN A 169 -5.56 18.60 -4.49
CA GLN A 169 -6.92 18.09 -4.68
C GLN A 169 -7.09 16.78 -3.89
N LEU A 170 -8.15 16.69 -3.11
CA LEU A 170 -8.55 15.45 -2.44
C LEU A 170 -9.08 14.46 -3.48
N ILE A 171 -8.39 13.33 -3.64
CA ILE A 171 -8.70 12.32 -4.65
C ILE A 171 -9.53 11.18 -4.07
N ALA A 172 -9.27 10.81 -2.81
CA ALA A 172 -10.00 9.73 -2.16
C ALA A 172 -10.03 9.89 -0.65
N ILE A 173 -11.14 9.45 -0.07
CA ILE A 173 -11.36 9.27 1.35
C ILE A 173 -11.49 7.77 1.59
N SER A 174 -10.70 7.22 2.51
CA SER A 174 -10.68 5.80 2.82
C SER A 174 -10.37 5.58 4.30
N GLU A 175 -10.29 4.34 4.71
CA GLU A 175 -9.89 3.96 6.06
C GLU A 175 -8.62 3.11 6.04
N ARG A 176 -7.78 3.32 7.04
CA ARG A 176 -6.67 2.45 7.33
C ARG A 176 -6.96 1.68 8.60
N LYS A 177 -6.97 0.35 8.50
CA LYS A 177 -7.15 -0.56 9.64
C LYS A 177 -5.79 -1.10 10.07
N VAL A 178 -5.50 -1.03 11.34
CA VAL A 178 -4.28 -1.57 11.96
C VAL A 178 -4.69 -2.34 13.19
N ILE A 179 -4.13 -3.52 13.37
CA ILE A 179 -4.28 -4.29 14.60
C ILE A 179 -3.20 -3.79 15.56
N ASP A 180 -3.60 -3.35 16.73
CA ASP A 180 -2.68 -2.89 17.77
C ASP A 180 -2.08 -4.05 18.57
N GLY A 181 -1.18 -3.74 19.50
CA GLY A 181 -0.54 -4.74 20.38
C GLY A 181 -1.50 -5.44 21.34
N LYS A 182 -2.76 -4.99 21.44
CA LYS A 182 -3.83 -5.63 22.24
C LYS A 182 -4.80 -6.44 21.38
N ASN A 183 -4.47 -6.63 20.09
CA ASN A 183 -5.32 -7.31 19.12
C ASN A 183 -6.65 -6.58 18.81
N GLU A 184 -6.68 -5.24 19.03
CA GLU A 184 -7.81 -4.40 18.68
C GLU A 184 -7.61 -3.78 17.30
N THR A 185 -8.67 -3.69 16.51
CA THR A 185 -8.62 -3.04 15.19
C THR A 185 -8.81 -1.53 15.35
N ILE A 186 -7.74 -0.78 15.16
CA ILE A 186 -7.78 0.69 15.09
C ILE A 186 -8.06 1.09 13.64
N THR A 187 -9.17 1.81 13.44
CA THR A 187 -9.52 2.38 12.14
C THR A 187 -9.21 3.87 12.12
N THR A 188 -8.36 4.29 11.20
CA THR A 188 -7.94 5.69 11.05
C THR A 188 -8.38 6.20 9.69
N PRO A 189 -9.08 7.35 9.60
CA PRO A 189 -9.43 7.95 8.32
C PRO A 189 -8.17 8.32 7.54
N ARG A 190 -8.16 7.97 6.26
CA ARG A 190 -7.06 8.25 5.33
C ARG A 190 -7.53 9.08 4.16
N LEU A 191 -6.84 10.17 3.91
CA LEU A 191 -7.04 11.07 2.78
C LEU A 191 -5.92 10.86 1.76
N SER A 192 -6.27 10.90 0.48
CA SER A 192 -5.28 10.89 -0.60
C SER A 192 -5.38 12.18 -1.39
N PHE A 193 -4.27 12.91 -1.48
CA PHE A 193 -4.18 14.17 -2.18
C PHE A 193 -3.29 14.06 -3.41
N ARG A 194 -3.69 14.73 -4.50
CA ARG A 194 -2.85 15.00 -5.66
C ARG A 194 -2.39 16.45 -5.59
N PHE A 195 -1.13 16.71 -5.80
CA PHE A 195 -0.60 18.07 -5.92
C PHE A 195 -1.03 18.70 -7.24
N LEU A 196 -1.28 20.01 -7.21
CA LEU A 196 -1.65 20.81 -8.36
C LEU A 196 -0.58 21.89 -8.55
N ASN A 197 -0.21 22.13 -9.80
CA ASN A 197 0.64 23.30 -10.19
C ASN A 197 1.91 23.45 -9.33
N VAL A 198 2.60 22.35 -9.04
CA VAL A 198 3.83 22.39 -8.23
C VAL A 198 4.92 23.17 -8.99
N SER A 199 5.49 24.16 -8.35
CA SER A 199 6.59 24.92 -8.96
C SER A 199 7.86 24.06 -9.08
N PRO A 200 8.72 24.29 -10.09
CA PRO A 200 9.97 23.55 -10.24
C PRO A 200 10.89 23.61 -9.01
N ALA A 201 10.81 24.68 -8.23
CA ALA A 201 11.56 24.80 -6.98
C ALA A 201 11.05 23.84 -5.91
N VAL A 202 9.74 23.81 -5.68
CA VAL A 202 9.11 22.88 -4.70
C VAL A 202 9.28 21.45 -5.16
N GLU A 203 9.16 21.15 -6.45
CA GLU A 203 9.38 19.81 -6.99
C GLU A 203 10.79 19.29 -6.71
N ARG A 204 11.83 20.10 -6.92
CA ARG A 204 13.23 19.74 -6.60
C ARG A 204 13.43 19.46 -5.11
N GLU A 205 12.82 20.26 -4.25
CA GLU A 205 12.92 20.03 -2.80
C GLU A 205 12.17 18.77 -2.38
N LEU A 206 10.97 18.52 -2.91
CA LEU A 206 10.24 17.26 -2.67
C LEU A 206 11.06 16.06 -3.13
N GLN A 207 11.72 16.14 -4.28
CA GLN A 207 12.58 15.08 -4.79
C GLN A 207 13.76 14.81 -3.85
N ARG A 208 14.41 15.86 -3.33
CA ARG A 208 15.49 15.74 -2.33
C ARG A 208 15.01 15.02 -1.07
N ILE A 209 13.84 15.41 -0.56
CA ILE A 209 13.23 14.81 0.64
C ILE A 209 12.95 13.33 0.39
N ILE A 210 12.30 13.00 -0.73
CA ILE A 210 11.96 11.62 -1.09
C ILE A 210 13.21 10.74 -1.18
N PHE A 211 14.28 11.20 -1.83
CA PHE A 211 15.53 10.47 -1.91
C PHE A 211 16.21 10.26 -0.54
N SER A 212 16.16 11.27 0.33
CA SER A 212 16.69 11.12 1.69
C SER A 212 15.91 10.09 2.49
N LEU A 213 14.59 10.17 2.46
CA LEU A 213 13.71 9.21 3.15
C LEU A 213 13.90 7.78 2.61
N GLU A 214 14.08 7.62 1.29
CA GLU A 214 14.36 6.32 0.69
C GLU A 214 15.68 5.75 1.17
N ARG A 215 16.74 6.55 1.21
CA ARG A 215 18.05 6.13 1.73
C ARG A 215 17.94 5.68 3.19
N GLU A 216 17.31 6.49 4.05
CA GLU A 216 17.09 6.14 5.44
C GLU A 216 16.26 4.86 5.63
N ALA A 217 15.25 4.65 4.77
CA ALA A 217 14.45 3.43 4.80
C ALA A 217 15.27 2.19 4.43
N ARG A 218 16.16 2.31 3.42
CA ARG A 218 17.08 1.22 3.03
C ARG A 218 18.09 0.90 4.13
N GLU A 219 18.67 1.92 4.76
CA GLU A 219 19.62 1.75 5.86
C GLU A 219 18.98 1.04 7.06
N ARG A 220 17.72 1.41 7.42
CA ARG A 220 16.96 0.74 8.47
C ARG A 220 16.66 -0.73 8.12
N ALA A 221 16.28 -1.00 6.88
CA ALA A 221 15.98 -2.36 6.43
C ALA A 221 17.24 -3.27 6.45
N ASN A 222 18.42 -2.72 6.16
CA ASN A 222 19.67 -3.46 6.23
C ASN A 222 20.07 -3.79 7.67
N LYS A 223 19.93 -2.84 8.61
CA LYS A 223 20.24 -3.04 10.03
C LYS A 223 19.35 -4.08 10.73
N VAL A 224 18.15 -4.36 10.21
CA VAL A 224 17.25 -5.38 10.76
C VAL A 224 17.59 -6.79 10.23
N ARG A 225 18.40 -6.88 9.17
CA ARG A 225 18.83 -8.15 8.57
C ARG A 225 20.20 -8.66 9.08
N GLU A 226 20.92 -7.84 9.80
CA GLU A 226 22.13 -8.19 10.56
C GLU A 226 21.75 -8.63 11.98
#